data_7279ce1b21bc21df10334b184ff2b0e8
#
_entry.id   7279ce1b21bc21df10334b184ff2b0e8
#
_cell.length_a   1.000
_cell.length_b   1.000
_cell.length_c   1.000
_cell.angle_alpha   90.00
_cell.angle_beta   90.00
_cell.angle_gamma   90.00
#
_symmetry.space_group_name_H-M   'P 1'
#
loop_
_entity.id
_entity.type
_entity.pdbx_description
1 polymer ?
#
loop_
_entity_poly.entity_id
_entity_poly.type
_entity_poly.pdbx_seq_one_letter_code
_entity_poly.pdbx_strand_id
1 'polypeptide(L)'
;MAVVPASHKVDLPAVRRQLDRRLGLATDRELLELFKDCEPGAWPPLGLAYGVDTILDQSLVDAPDIYFEADDHRALVHVSGSGFLKLMANAPRGQISYHA
;
A
#
# COMPACT_ATOMS: atom_id res chain seq x y z
N MET A 1 2.43 -5.67 2.79
CA MET A 1 1.42 -4.67 2.36
C MET A 1 1.47 -4.52 0.85
N ALA A 2 0.33 -4.60 0.21
CA ALA A 2 0.21 -4.31 -1.23
C ALA A 2 -0.37 -2.90 -1.39
N VAL A 3 0.35 -2.02 -2.06
CA VAL A 3 -0.06 -0.62 -2.28
C VAL A 3 -0.57 -0.48 -3.71
N VAL A 4 -1.84 -0.17 -3.86
CA VAL A 4 -2.54 -0.08 -5.15
C VAL A 4 -3.36 1.22 -5.22
N PRO A 5 -3.70 1.69 -6.44
CA PRO A 5 -4.59 2.85 -6.57
C PRO A 5 -5.96 2.59 -5.94
N ALA A 6 -6.60 3.65 -5.43
CA ALA A 6 -7.93 3.53 -4.81
C ALA A 6 -9.00 3.04 -5.80
N SER A 7 -8.81 3.28 -7.09
CA SER A 7 -9.70 2.81 -8.16
C SER A 7 -9.51 1.34 -8.54
N HIS A 8 -8.54 0.67 -7.93
CA HIS A 8 -8.17 -0.71 -8.27
C HIS A 8 -8.42 -1.65 -7.10
N LYS A 9 -8.48 -2.93 -7.43
CA LYS A 9 -8.49 -4.02 -6.45
C LYS A 9 -7.22 -4.82 -6.55
N VAL A 10 -6.75 -5.34 -5.43
CA VAL A 10 -5.57 -6.20 -5.39
C VAL A 10 -5.85 -7.50 -6.12
N ASP A 11 -4.97 -7.87 -7.03
CA ASP A 11 -4.95 -9.18 -7.66
C ASP A 11 -4.09 -10.11 -6.79
N LEU A 12 -4.72 -10.77 -5.85
CA LEU A 12 -4.02 -11.59 -4.87
C LEU A 12 -3.21 -12.73 -5.51
N PRO A 13 -3.74 -13.46 -6.52
CA PRO A 13 -2.90 -14.44 -7.24
C PRO A 13 -1.65 -13.84 -7.87
N ALA A 14 -1.73 -12.63 -8.44
CA ALA A 14 -0.56 -11.94 -9.01
C ALA A 14 0.49 -11.63 -7.95
N VAL A 15 0.06 -11.15 -6.77
CA VAL A 15 0.97 -10.89 -5.65
C VAL A 15 1.67 -12.16 -5.21
N ARG A 16 0.92 -13.25 -5.08
CA ARG A 16 1.50 -14.56 -4.71
C ARG A 16 2.55 -15.02 -5.71
N ARG A 17 2.28 -14.87 -6.99
CA ARG A 17 3.24 -15.26 -8.05
C ARG A 17 4.51 -14.43 -8.00
N GLN A 18 4.38 -13.13 -7.85
CA GLN A 18 5.53 -12.21 -7.89
C GLN A 18 6.41 -12.32 -6.66
N LEU A 19 5.83 -12.59 -5.49
CA LEU A 19 6.58 -12.74 -4.25
C LEU A 19 6.95 -14.19 -3.95
N ASP A 20 6.40 -15.14 -4.72
CA ASP A 20 6.57 -16.58 -4.50
C ASP A 20 6.27 -16.98 -3.05
N ARG A 21 5.14 -16.49 -2.53
CA ARG A 21 4.70 -16.71 -1.15
C ARG A 21 3.23 -17.04 -1.08
N ARG A 22 2.85 -17.80 -0.05
CA ARG A 22 1.45 -17.92 0.33
C ARG A 22 1.03 -16.64 1.06
N LEU A 23 0.00 -15.99 0.54
CA LEU A 23 -0.52 -14.74 1.09
C LEU A 23 -2.03 -14.82 1.19
N GLY A 24 -2.57 -14.15 2.17
CA GLY A 24 -3.99 -13.91 2.34
C GLY A 24 -4.23 -12.48 2.77
N LEU A 25 -5.49 -12.10 2.84
CA LEU A 25 -5.86 -10.78 3.36
C LEU A 25 -5.72 -10.79 4.89
N ALA A 26 -5.17 -9.71 5.43
CA ALA A 26 -5.10 -9.52 6.86
C ALA A 26 -6.51 -9.35 7.45
N THR A 27 -6.71 -9.88 8.65
CA THR A 27 -7.94 -9.64 9.39
C THR A 27 -7.95 -8.25 9.99
N ASP A 28 -9.14 -7.73 10.32
CA ASP A 28 -9.27 -6.45 11.00
C ASP A 28 -8.46 -6.42 12.31
N ARG A 29 -8.45 -7.51 13.03
CA ARG A 29 -7.70 -7.63 14.28
C ARG A 29 -6.19 -7.50 14.05
N GLU A 30 -5.67 -8.16 13.03
CA GLU A 30 -4.25 -8.05 12.67
C GLU A 30 -3.89 -6.61 12.27
N LEU A 31 -4.77 -5.93 11.53
CA LEU A 31 -4.57 -4.54 11.15
C LEU A 31 -4.57 -3.60 12.35
N LEU A 32 -5.48 -3.81 13.31
CA LEU A 32 -5.54 -3.00 14.53
C LEU A 32 -4.28 -3.18 15.38
N GLU A 33 -3.74 -4.38 15.44
CA GLU A 33 -2.50 -4.64 16.19
C GLU A 33 -1.28 -4.02 15.50
N LEU A 34 -1.24 -4.07 14.18
CA LEU A 34 -0.12 -3.55 13.39
C LEU A 34 -0.07 -2.02 13.35
N PHE A 35 -1.24 -1.39 13.24
CA PHE A 35 -1.38 0.06 13.13
C PHE A 35 -2.04 0.66 14.37
N LYS A 36 -1.44 0.41 15.54
CA LYS A 36 -1.99 0.81 16.84
C LYS A 36 -2.21 2.31 16.99
N ASP A 37 -1.41 3.12 16.32
CA ASP A 37 -1.46 4.57 16.35
C ASP A 37 -2.39 5.18 15.31
N CYS A 38 -3.11 4.33 14.55
CA CYS A 38 -4.01 4.78 13.49
C CYS A 38 -5.47 4.52 13.86
N GLU A 39 -6.37 5.38 13.39
CA GLU A 39 -7.81 5.09 13.45
C GLU A 39 -8.17 3.91 12.55
N PRO A 40 -9.14 3.07 12.93
CA PRO A 40 -9.55 1.93 12.12
C PRO A 40 -9.91 2.34 10.69
N GLY A 41 -9.32 1.67 9.70
CA GLY A 41 -9.52 1.96 8.29
C GLY A 41 -8.66 3.10 7.73
N ALA A 42 -7.97 3.86 8.56
CA ALA A 42 -7.03 4.91 8.14
C ALA A 42 -5.59 4.37 8.11
N TRP A 43 -5.38 3.33 7.31
CA TRP A 43 -4.08 2.67 7.21
C TRP A 43 -3.21 3.38 6.18
N PRO A 44 -2.10 4.02 6.57
CA PRO A 44 -1.24 4.69 5.60
C PRO A 44 -0.51 3.66 4.73
N PRO A 45 -0.26 3.95 3.44
CA PRO A 45 0.44 3.04 2.53
C PRO A 45 1.96 3.07 2.76
N LEU A 46 2.37 3.09 3.99
CA LEU A 46 3.76 3.23 4.41
C LEU A 46 4.18 2.01 5.23
N GLY A 47 3.94 0.80 4.70
CA GLY A 47 4.22 -0.45 5.39
C GLY A 47 5.65 -0.57 5.87
N LEU A 48 6.61 -0.03 5.12
CA LEU A 48 8.02 -0.08 5.51
C LEU A 48 8.29 0.67 6.81
N ALA A 49 7.55 1.75 7.08
CA ALA A 49 7.65 2.48 8.34
C ALA A 49 7.14 1.68 9.54
N TYR A 50 6.31 0.68 9.30
CA TYR A 50 5.76 -0.22 10.33
C TYR A 50 6.48 -1.58 10.33
N GLY A 51 7.59 -1.71 9.63
CA GLY A 51 8.33 -2.97 9.55
C GLY A 51 7.62 -4.05 8.73
N VAL A 52 6.74 -3.66 7.83
CA VAL A 52 5.96 -4.57 7.00
C VAL A 52 6.52 -4.61 5.58
N ASP A 53 6.79 -5.80 5.07
CA ASP A 53 7.18 -5.97 3.68
C ASP A 53 6.10 -5.40 2.76
N THR A 54 6.53 -4.64 1.76
CA THR A 54 5.62 -3.89 0.90
C THR A 54 5.92 -4.16 -0.58
N ILE A 55 4.86 -4.31 -1.38
CA ILE A 55 4.95 -4.35 -2.83
C ILE A 55 4.08 -3.23 -3.40
N LEU A 56 4.62 -2.51 -4.39
CA LEU A 56 3.97 -1.36 -5.02
C LEU A 56 3.42 -1.74 -6.39
N ASP A 57 2.16 -1.37 -6.64
CA ASP A 57 1.58 -1.57 -7.98
C ASP A 57 2.28 -0.70 -9.01
N GLN A 58 2.57 -1.29 -10.17
CA GLN A 58 3.31 -0.63 -11.24
C GLN A 58 2.62 0.65 -11.73
N SER A 59 1.30 0.71 -11.68
CA SER A 59 0.54 1.88 -12.12
C SER A 59 0.84 3.14 -11.32
N LEU A 60 1.32 3.03 -10.09
CA LEU A 60 1.67 4.16 -9.24
C LEU A 60 3.06 4.73 -9.52
N VAL A 61 3.89 4.00 -10.27
CA VAL A 61 5.27 4.41 -10.55
C VAL A 61 5.32 5.70 -11.38
N ASP A 62 4.39 5.86 -12.32
CA ASP A 62 4.35 7.01 -13.22
C ASP A 62 3.35 8.09 -12.79
N ALA A 63 2.70 7.93 -11.65
CA ALA A 63 1.76 8.93 -11.16
C ALA A 63 2.50 10.22 -10.76
N PRO A 64 2.09 11.39 -11.29
CA PRO A 64 2.76 12.65 -10.95
C PRO A 64 2.49 13.11 -9.52
N ASP A 65 1.33 12.76 -8.99
CA ASP A 65 0.90 13.12 -7.65
C ASP A 65 0.25 11.92 -6.97
N ILE A 66 0.52 11.77 -5.68
CA ILE A 66 -0.05 10.70 -4.86
C ILE A 66 -0.75 11.34 -3.66
N TYR A 67 -1.97 10.90 -3.41
CA TYR A 67 -2.77 11.32 -2.26
C TYR A 67 -3.16 10.09 -1.45
N PHE A 68 -3.02 10.16 -0.14
CA PHE A 68 -3.47 9.09 0.75
C PHE A 68 -3.93 9.66 2.10
N GLU A 69 -4.76 8.91 2.80
CA GLU A 69 -5.22 9.30 4.12
C GLU A 69 -4.08 9.26 5.13
N ALA A 70 -4.06 10.27 6.00
CA ALA A 70 -3.25 10.21 7.20
C ALA A 70 -3.87 9.19 8.18
N ASP A 71 -3.32 9.10 9.37
CA ASP A 71 -3.69 8.09 10.36
C ASP A 71 -5.06 8.31 11.05
N ASP A 72 -5.83 9.33 10.68
CA ASP A 72 -7.02 9.75 11.42
C ASP A 72 -8.26 10.04 10.56
N HIS A 73 -8.31 9.69 9.28
CA HIS A 73 -9.40 10.01 8.36
C HIS A 73 -9.71 11.50 8.16
N ARG A 74 -8.96 12.39 8.80
CA ARG A 74 -9.22 13.85 8.78
C ARG A 74 -8.32 14.60 7.84
N ALA A 75 -7.08 14.13 7.71
CA ALA A 75 -6.07 14.76 6.87
C ALA A 75 -5.77 13.91 5.65
N LEU A 76 -5.55 14.57 4.54
CA LEU A 76 -5.10 13.96 3.30
C LEU A 76 -3.64 14.36 3.09
N VAL A 77 -2.79 13.38 2.90
CA VAL A 77 -1.38 13.61 2.60
C VAL A 77 -1.19 13.66 1.10
N HIS A 78 -0.52 14.72 0.62
CA HIS A 78 -0.13 14.85 -0.77
C HIS A 78 1.39 14.78 -0.89
N VAL A 79 1.88 13.93 -1.76
CA VAL A 79 3.29 13.87 -2.13
C VAL A 79 3.43 13.83 -3.63
N SER A 80 4.55 14.34 -4.14
CA SER A 80 4.88 14.16 -5.56
C SER A 80 5.12 12.67 -5.85
N GLY A 81 4.90 12.26 -7.10
CA GLY A 81 5.20 10.88 -7.51
C GLY A 81 6.64 10.50 -7.24
N SER A 82 7.59 11.40 -7.53
CA SER A 82 9.01 11.15 -7.24
C SER A 82 9.28 11.04 -5.75
N GLY A 83 8.62 11.84 -4.92
CA GLY A 83 8.73 11.77 -3.46
C GLY A 83 8.18 10.45 -2.92
N PHE A 84 7.06 10.00 -3.44
CA PHE A 84 6.47 8.72 -3.06
C PHE A 84 7.39 7.56 -3.42
N LEU A 85 7.99 7.57 -4.61
CA LEU A 85 8.94 6.54 -5.03
C LEU A 85 10.17 6.49 -4.12
N LYS A 86 10.61 7.61 -3.59
CA LYS A 86 11.70 7.63 -2.59
C LYS A 86 11.29 6.95 -1.30
N LEU A 87 10.06 7.16 -0.83
CA LEU A 87 9.52 6.48 0.34
C LEU A 87 9.41 4.97 0.12
N MET A 88 9.20 4.54 -1.13
CA MET A 88 9.02 3.15 -1.53
C MET A 88 10.26 2.56 -2.21
N ALA A 89 11.45 3.15 -2.00
CA ALA A 89 12.66 2.82 -2.76
C ALA A 89 13.02 1.32 -2.72
N ASN A 90 12.80 0.67 -1.58
CA ASN A 90 13.14 -0.73 -1.38
C ASN A 90 11.96 -1.69 -1.61
N ALA A 91 10.80 -1.17 -1.97
CA ALA A 91 9.64 -2.01 -2.25
C ALA A 91 9.73 -2.57 -3.68
N PRO A 92 9.56 -3.89 -3.87
CA PRO A 92 9.43 -4.44 -5.21
C PRO A 92 8.18 -3.88 -5.88
N ARG A 93 8.19 -3.86 -7.20
CA ARG A 93 7.13 -3.31 -8.02
C ARG A 93 6.63 -4.36 -8.98
N GLY A 94 5.34 -4.34 -9.27
CA GLY A 94 4.75 -5.28 -10.19
C GLY A 94 3.30 -4.96 -10.50
N GLN A 95 2.75 -5.66 -11.48
CA GLN A 95 1.34 -5.55 -11.83
C GLN A 95 0.55 -6.45 -10.88
N ILE A 96 0.00 -5.85 -9.83
CA ILE A 96 -0.64 -6.55 -8.72
C ILE A 96 -2.09 -6.12 -8.49
N SER A 97 -2.65 -5.34 -9.40
CA SER A 97 -4.01 -4.86 -9.28
C SER A 97 -4.72 -4.84 -10.62
N TYR A 98 -6.03 -4.70 -10.57
CA TYR A 98 -6.88 -4.52 -11.74
C TYR A 98 -7.90 -3.41 -11.46
N HIS A 99 -8.34 -2.74 -12.51
CA HIS A 99 -9.33 -1.68 -12.38
C HIS A 99 -10.67 -2.26 -11.94
N ALA A 100 -11.19 -1.73 -10.85
CA ALA A 100 -12.45 -2.21 -10.29
C ALA A 100 -13.69 -1.68 -11.05
#